data_2721290ab5a8be48aa949b9f44a0c3d9
#
_entry.id   2721290ab5a8be48aa949b9f44a0c3d9
#
_cell.length_a   1.000
_cell.length_b   1.000
_cell.length_c   1.000
_cell.angle_alpha   90.00
_cell.angle_beta   90.00
_cell.angle_gamma   90.00
#
_symmetry.space_group_name_H-M   'P 1'
#
loop_
_entity.id
_entity.type
_entity.pdbx_description
1 polymer ?
#
loop_
_entity_poly.entity_id
_entity_poly.type
_entity_poly.pdbx_seq_one_letter_code
_entity_poly.pdbx_strand_id
1 'polypeptide(L)'
;MKTYKLIAICIASLFFGACSDGLDEAVGLHVKVATNENVSFDGQIITAKKGTPIEFILSGDPDFLTFFSGEAGSKYEYRERETVDPSQIKSSTLNFSIWFQYGNPSTTLEKHVYISDEFTGLYKDNFEADSLLVEQFEKDGKWKELVPQSAFPTAAVGNADLATPYSFDMKEYMGKRIAIAICYRGIDNTVAQSKMYFEQMRINNVMTSGQ
;
A
#
# COMPACT_ATOMS: atom_id res chain seq x y z
N MET A 1 -12.33 19.75 60.53
CA MET A 1 -11.35 20.04 59.46
C MET A 1 -10.39 18.86 59.15
N LYS A 2 -10.51 17.69 59.77
CA LYS A 2 -9.59 16.52 59.50
C LYS A 2 -10.17 15.50 58.51
N THR A 3 -11.47 15.43 58.34
CA THR A 3 -12.16 14.42 57.51
C THR A 3 -12.08 14.72 56.01
N TYR A 4 -12.06 16.00 55.59
CA TYR A 4 -11.99 16.36 54.18
C TYR A 4 -10.62 16.11 53.56
N LYS A 5 -9.53 16.11 54.32
CA LYS A 5 -8.19 15.83 53.82
C LYS A 5 -8.00 14.33 53.50
N LEU A 6 -8.67 13.44 54.24
CA LEU A 6 -8.62 12.00 54.01
C LEU A 6 -9.42 11.60 52.75
N ILE A 7 -10.58 12.25 52.52
CA ILE A 7 -11.40 11.99 51.31
C ILE A 7 -10.69 12.49 50.08
N ALA A 8 -10.00 13.64 50.13
CA ALA A 8 -9.24 14.17 49.00
C ALA A 8 -8.06 13.28 48.61
N ILE A 9 -7.39 12.62 49.56
CA ILE A 9 -6.30 11.69 49.31
C ILE A 9 -6.81 10.37 48.72
N CYS A 10 -7.97 9.88 49.14
CA CYS A 10 -8.59 8.69 48.54
C CYS A 10 -9.10 8.92 47.13
N ILE A 11 -9.57 10.13 46.80
CA ILE A 11 -10.00 10.47 45.41
C ILE A 11 -8.79 10.65 44.48
N ALA A 12 -7.68 11.22 44.99
CA ALA A 12 -6.44 11.36 44.21
C ALA A 12 -5.78 10.02 43.87
N SER A 13 -5.91 9.01 44.76
CA SER A 13 -5.35 7.68 44.47
C SER A 13 -6.17 6.84 43.47
N LEU A 14 -7.41 7.22 43.16
CA LEU A 14 -8.25 6.55 42.16
C LEU A 14 -7.94 6.98 40.71
N PHE A 15 -7.19 8.08 40.51
CA PHE A 15 -6.82 8.53 39.20
C PHE A 15 -5.47 8.04 38.66
N PHE A 16 -4.68 7.33 39.47
CA PHE A 16 -3.39 6.80 39.04
C PHE A 16 -3.40 5.30 38.69
N GLY A 17 -4.57 4.66 38.65
CA GLY A 17 -4.74 3.24 38.35
C GLY A 17 -5.22 2.91 36.95
N ALA A 18 -5.37 3.92 36.06
CA ALA A 18 -5.93 3.70 34.74
C ALA A 18 -4.97 4.16 33.64
N CYS A 19 -3.83 3.48 33.50
CA CYS A 19 -3.03 3.42 32.27
C CYS A 19 -1.83 2.49 32.50
N SER A 20 -2.08 1.20 32.64
CA SER A 20 -1.07 0.18 32.36
C SER A 20 -1.74 -1.10 31.88
N ASP A 21 -2.66 -0.98 30.94
CA ASP A 21 -2.87 -2.07 30.03
C ASP A 21 -1.69 -2.04 29.06
N GLY A 22 -0.59 -2.63 29.51
CA GLY A 22 0.45 -3.04 28.61
C GLY A 22 -0.21 -3.97 27.60
N LEU A 23 -0.14 -3.62 26.33
CA LEU A 23 -0.45 -4.46 25.17
C LEU A 23 0.55 -5.65 25.10
N ASP A 24 0.73 -6.35 26.21
CA ASP A 24 1.45 -7.63 26.32
C ASP A 24 0.45 -8.79 26.23
N GLU A 25 -0.47 -8.74 25.27
CA GLU A 25 -1.14 -9.95 24.84
C GLU A 25 -0.11 -10.82 24.13
N ALA A 26 0.27 -11.91 24.80
CA ALA A 26 1.09 -12.93 24.16
C ALA A 26 0.33 -13.42 22.94
N VAL A 27 0.78 -13.03 21.75
CA VAL A 27 0.24 -13.50 20.47
C VAL A 27 0.46 -14.99 20.41
N GLY A 28 -0.55 -15.77 20.80
CA GLY A 28 -0.50 -17.23 20.83
C GLY A 28 -0.52 -17.86 19.44
N LEU A 29 0.29 -17.32 18.49
CA LEU A 29 0.36 -17.84 17.15
C LEU A 29 1.03 -19.22 17.13
N HIS A 30 0.28 -20.22 16.69
CA HIS A 30 0.80 -21.54 16.38
C HIS A 30 0.63 -21.83 14.89
N VAL A 31 1.71 -22.31 14.26
CA VAL A 31 1.73 -22.69 12.85
C VAL A 31 2.01 -24.19 12.77
N LYS A 32 1.16 -24.91 12.06
CA LYS A 32 1.36 -26.33 11.74
C LYS A 32 1.35 -26.53 10.24
N VAL A 33 2.16 -27.47 9.74
CA VAL A 33 2.10 -27.91 8.35
C VAL A 33 1.14 -29.07 8.26
N ALA A 34 0.18 -29.00 7.34
CA ALA A 34 -0.68 -30.13 7.01
C ALA A 34 0.13 -31.15 6.22
N THR A 35 0.38 -32.33 6.83
CA THR A 35 1.14 -33.41 6.18
C THR A 35 0.19 -34.41 5.52
N ASN A 36 0.63 -34.96 4.38
CA ASN A 36 -0.10 -36.00 3.63
C ASN A 36 0.92 -36.88 2.88
N GLU A 37 0.47 -37.77 2.00
CA GLU A 37 1.35 -38.65 1.22
C GLU A 37 2.36 -37.92 0.33
N ASN A 38 2.10 -36.65 -0.03
CA ASN A 38 2.94 -35.81 -0.90
C ASN A 38 3.64 -34.66 -0.15
N VAL A 39 3.35 -34.43 1.14
CA VAL A 39 3.92 -33.38 1.97
C VAL A 39 4.31 -33.95 3.32
N SER A 40 5.59 -33.86 3.67
CA SER A 40 6.12 -34.24 4.99
C SER A 40 6.83 -33.07 5.66
N PHE A 41 6.87 -33.08 6.98
CA PHE A 41 7.54 -32.08 7.80
C PHE A 41 8.28 -32.80 8.95
N ASP A 42 9.59 -32.55 9.07
CA ASP A 42 10.44 -33.19 10.10
C ASP A 42 10.66 -32.34 11.36
N GLY A 43 10.00 -31.15 11.42
CA GLY A 43 10.15 -30.15 12.48
C GLY A 43 10.99 -28.95 12.04
N GLN A 44 11.72 -29.04 10.94
CA GLN A 44 12.52 -27.96 10.38
C GLN A 44 12.32 -27.78 8.87
N ILE A 45 12.21 -28.88 8.13
CA ILE A 45 12.16 -28.87 6.67
C ILE A 45 10.84 -29.47 6.19
N ILE A 46 10.18 -28.75 5.29
CA ILE A 46 9.02 -29.26 4.56
C ILE A 46 9.54 -29.87 3.25
N THR A 47 9.22 -31.14 3.04
CA THR A 47 9.48 -31.85 1.78
C THR A 47 8.16 -32.09 1.08
N ALA A 48 8.03 -31.56 -0.15
CA ALA A 48 6.82 -31.71 -0.95
C ALA A 48 7.13 -32.19 -2.37
N LYS A 49 6.25 -33.01 -2.93
CA LYS A 49 6.31 -33.38 -4.34
C LYS A 49 6.02 -32.15 -5.20
N LYS A 50 6.80 -31.95 -6.26
CA LYS A 50 6.65 -30.81 -7.17
C LYS A 50 5.21 -30.64 -7.64
N GLY A 51 4.66 -29.43 -7.48
CA GLY A 51 3.28 -29.08 -7.87
C GLY A 51 2.22 -29.43 -6.81
N THR A 52 2.63 -29.93 -5.62
CA THR A 52 1.70 -30.14 -4.51
C THR A 52 1.58 -28.85 -3.70
N PRO A 53 0.35 -28.37 -3.40
CA PRO A 53 0.15 -27.25 -2.47
C PRO A 53 0.64 -27.61 -1.08
N ILE A 54 1.29 -26.65 -0.39
CA ILE A 54 1.67 -26.76 1.01
C ILE A 54 0.64 -25.95 1.81
N GLU A 55 -0.09 -26.63 2.70
CA GLU A 55 -1.11 -26.02 3.54
C GLU A 55 -0.54 -25.76 4.94
N PHE A 56 -0.73 -24.53 5.45
CA PHE A 56 -0.40 -24.13 6.80
C PHE A 56 -1.68 -23.96 7.62
N ILE A 57 -1.74 -24.61 8.77
CA ILE A 57 -2.83 -24.47 9.74
C ILE A 57 -2.37 -23.46 10.78
N LEU A 58 -3.03 -22.32 10.83
CA LEU A 58 -2.74 -21.23 11.76
C LEU A 58 -3.75 -21.22 12.89
N SER A 59 -3.28 -20.98 14.12
CA SER A 59 -4.13 -20.73 15.28
C SER A 59 -3.49 -19.66 16.16
N GLY A 60 -4.31 -18.82 16.78
CA GLY A 60 -3.91 -17.62 17.50
C GLY A 60 -4.62 -16.40 16.92
N ASP A 61 -4.37 -15.23 17.52
CA ASP A 61 -5.04 -13.97 17.20
C ASP A 61 -4.02 -12.84 17.01
N PRO A 62 -3.13 -12.92 16.01
CA PRO A 62 -2.19 -11.85 15.71
C PRO A 62 -2.89 -10.72 14.95
N ASP A 63 -2.62 -9.46 15.31
CA ASP A 63 -3.11 -8.30 14.55
C ASP A 63 -2.60 -8.30 13.11
N PHE A 64 -1.38 -8.77 12.89
CA PHE A 64 -0.75 -8.86 11.57
C PHE A 64 0.06 -10.15 11.45
N LEU A 65 -0.02 -10.75 10.26
CA LEU A 65 0.79 -11.92 9.90
C LEU A 65 1.39 -11.71 8.51
N THR A 66 2.71 -11.83 8.41
CA THR A 66 3.42 -11.80 7.13
C THR A 66 4.11 -13.12 6.86
N PHE A 67 3.86 -13.71 5.71
CA PHE A 67 4.50 -14.93 5.26
C PHE A 67 5.56 -14.64 4.19
N PHE A 68 6.76 -15.17 4.40
CA PHE A 68 7.87 -15.12 3.44
C PHE A 68 8.10 -16.52 2.86
N SER A 69 7.73 -16.70 1.59
CA SER A 69 7.84 -18.00 0.91
C SER A 69 9.27 -18.42 0.58
N GLY A 70 10.23 -17.48 0.66
CA GLY A 70 11.60 -17.69 0.21
C GLY A 70 11.80 -17.58 -1.31
N GLU A 71 10.72 -17.43 -2.06
CA GLU A 71 10.77 -17.19 -3.50
C GLU A 71 11.31 -15.80 -3.83
N ALA A 72 11.59 -15.56 -5.11
CA ALA A 72 12.00 -14.25 -5.60
C ALA A 72 11.01 -13.17 -5.17
N GLY A 73 11.50 -12.10 -4.51
CA GLY A 73 10.68 -11.02 -3.98
C GLY A 73 10.01 -11.30 -2.63
N SER A 74 10.08 -12.54 -2.11
CA SER A 74 9.45 -12.94 -0.84
C SER A 74 10.44 -13.61 0.12
N LYS A 75 11.70 -13.14 0.16
CA LYS A 75 12.71 -13.65 1.07
C LYS A 75 12.78 -12.84 2.36
N TYR A 76 12.75 -13.51 3.50
CA TYR A 76 12.84 -12.89 4.82
C TYR A 76 14.12 -12.06 5.01
N GLU A 77 15.24 -12.48 4.41
CA GLU A 77 16.52 -11.75 4.46
C GLU A 77 16.43 -10.31 3.91
N TYR A 78 15.43 -10.04 3.04
CA TYR A 78 15.23 -8.73 2.41
C TYR A 78 14.06 -7.94 3.02
N ARG A 79 13.48 -8.35 4.15
CA ARG A 79 12.31 -7.71 4.77
C ARG A 79 12.52 -6.23 5.12
N GLU A 80 13.77 -5.84 5.41
CA GLU A 80 14.15 -4.47 5.76
C GLU A 80 14.87 -3.76 4.61
N ARG A 81 14.88 -4.35 3.41
CA ARG A 81 15.55 -3.74 2.28
C ARG A 81 14.70 -2.62 1.70
N GLU A 82 15.13 -1.38 1.89
CA GLU A 82 14.47 -0.19 1.37
C GLU A 82 14.93 0.17 -0.05
N THR A 83 16.13 -0.26 -0.45
CA THR A 83 16.72 0.07 -1.74
C THR A 83 17.30 -1.16 -2.43
N VAL A 84 17.28 -1.12 -3.77
CA VAL A 84 17.93 -2.11 -4.63
C VAL A 84 18.93 -1.37 -5.50
N ASP A 85 20.15 -1.93 -5.65
CA ASP A 85 21.16 -1.40 -6.57
C ASP A 85 20.57 -1.40 -8.00
N PRO A 86 20.46 -0.24 -8.67
CA PRO A 86 19.91 -0.14 -10.02
C PRO A 86 20.63 -1.03 -11.05
N SER A 87 21.93 -1.30 -10.84
CA SER A 87 22.70 -2.19 -11.72
C SER A 87 22.25 -3.65 -11.69
N GLN A 88 21.55 -4.04 -10.62
CA GLN A 88 20.98 -5.37 -10.47
C GLN A 88 19.57 -5.50 -11.07
N ILE A 89 18.97 -4.39 -11.52
CA ILE A 89 17.63 -4.39 -12.10
C ILE A 89 17.73 -4.48 -13.62
N LYS A 90 17.20 -5.55 -14.19
CA LYS A 90 17.09 -5.76 -15.65
C LYS A 90 15.98 -4.93 -16.26
N SER A 91 14.82 -4.90 -15.60
CA SER A 91 13.68 -4.08 -15.98
C SER A 91 12.83 -3.71 -14.75
N SER A 92 12.16 -2.59 -14.83
CA SER A 92 11.26 -2.10 -13.79
C SER A 92 9.96 -1.63 -14.43
N THR A 93 8.81 -2.03 -13.90
CA THR A 93 7.50 -1.74 -14.47
C THR A 93 6.54 -1.29 -13.38
N LEU A 94 5.92 -0.11 -13.56
CA LEU A 94 4.80 0.35 -12.74
C LEU A 94 3.51 -0.18 -13.33
N ASN A 95 2.72 -0.88 -12.51
CA ASN A 95 1.42 -1.40 -12.90
C ASN A 95 0.36 -0.91 -11.91
N PHE A 96 -0.82 -0.63 -12.42
CA PHE A 96 -2.04 -0.35 -11.64
C PHE A 96 -3.27 -0.52 -12.52
N SER A 97 -4.45 -0.51 -11.90
CA SER A 97 -5.72 -0.51 -12.63
C SER A 97 -6.67 0.55 -12.11
N ILE A 98 -7.53 1.05 -12.99
CA ILE A 98 -8.52 2.09 -12.69
C ILE A 98 -9.90 1.64 -13.14
N TRP A 99 -10.91 1.88 -12.32
CA TRP A 99 -12.31 1.72 -12.68
C TRP A 99 -13.19 2.73 -11.95
N PHE A 100 -14.42 2.92 -12.45
CA PHE A 100 -15.42 3.80 -11.86
C PHE A 100 -16.65 3.01 -11.49
N GLN A 101 -17.20 3.31 -10.31
CA GLN A 101 -18.33 2.55 -9.78
C GLN A 101 -19.67 2.97 -10.40
N TYR A 102 -19.87 4.25 -10.62
CA TYR A 102 -21.13 4.82 -11.14
C TYR A 102 -20.89 6.15 -11.87
N GLY A 103 -21.95 6.67 -12.52
CA GLY A 103 -21.96 7.97 -13.16
C GLY A 103 -21.29 8.00 -14.52
N ASN A 104 -20.98 9.19 -15.00
CA ASN A 104 -20.29 9.43 -16.26
C ASN A 104 -18.93 10.11 -15.99
N PRO A 105 -17.85 9.33 -15.85
CA PRO A 105 -16.54 9.88 -15.52
C PRO A 105 -15.96 10.79 -16.62
N SER A 106 -16.45 10.70 -17.86
CA SER A 106 -15.95 11.51 -18.97
C SER A 106 -16.41 12.95 -18.91
N THR A 107 -17.60 13.21 -18.36
CA THR A 107 -18.20 14.54 -18.35
C THR A 107 -18.17 15.21 -16.98
N THR A 108 -17.96 14.46 -15.91
CA THR A 108 -18.03 14.96 -14.54
C THR A 108 -16.67 15.20 -13.89
N LEU A 109 -15.61 14.63 -14.45
CA LEU A 109 -14.29 14.61 -13.83
C LEU A 109 -13.17 15.04 -14.78
N GLU A 110 -12.27 15.86 -14.27
CA GLU A 110 -10.90 15.99 -14.76
C GLU A 110 -10.03 14.97 -14.03
N LYS A 111 -9.24 14.18 -14.76
CA LYS A 111 -8.44 13.09 -14.20
C LYS A 111 -7.16 12.87 -14.99
N HIS A 112 -6.07 12.76 -14.26
CA HIS A 112 -4.74 12.51 -14.79
C HIS A 112 -3.94 11.64 -13.80
N VAL A 113 -2.94 10.93 -14.28
CA VAL A 113 -1.89 10.35 -13.44
C VAL A 113 -0.56 10.92 -13.89
N TYR A 114 0.17 11.48 -12.95
CA TYR A 114 1.47 12.10 -13.18
C TYR A 114 2.57 11.37 -12.42
N ILE A 115 3.80 11.52 -12.89
CA ILE A 115 5.03 11.09 -12.22
C ILE A 115 6.06 12.21 -12.22
N SER A 116 6.87 12.29 -11.17
CA SER A 116 8.05 13.16 -11.12
C SER A 116 9.13 12.56 -10.24
N ASP A 117 10.39 12.75 -10.60
CA ASP A 117 11.56 12.46 -9.78
C ASP A 117 12.13 13.73 -9.11
N GLU A 118 11.50 14.90 -9.32
CA GLU A 118 11.87 16.17 -8.71
C GLU A 118 11.00 16.55 -7.51
N PHE A 119 9.81 15.94 -7.34
CA PHE A 119 8.90 16.31 -6.26
C PHE A 119 9.40 15.75 -4.92
N THR A 120 9.76 16.65 -4.00
CA THR A 120 10.35 16.28 -2.71
C THR A 120 9.37 15.83 -1.64
N GLY A 121 8.06 16.03 -1.89
CA GLY A 121 6.97 15.65 -0.99
C GLY A 121 6.23 16.84 -0.39
N LEU A 122 5.16 16.56 0.34
CA LEU A 122 4.33 17.53 1.05
C LEU A 122 4.88 17.79 2.46
N TYR A 123 4.59 18.97 3.02
CA TYR A 123 4.88 19.32 4.40
C TYR A 123 4.00 18.56 5.39
N LYS A 124 2.72 18.29 5.00
CA LYS A 124 1.69 17.52 5.72
C LYS A 124 1.10 18.20 6.96
N ASP A 125 1.66 19.30 7.41
CA ASP A 125 1.22 20.08 8.56
C ASP A 125 0.54 21.40 8.18
N ASN A 126 0.62 21.80 6.90
CA ASN A 126 0.03 23.03 6.37
C ASN A 126 -0.59 22.77 5.00
N PHE A 127 -1.91 22.58 4.98
CA PHE A 127 -2.67 22.30 3.76
C PHE A 127 -2.56 23.40 2.70
N GLU A 128 -2.55 24.69 3.11
CA GLU A 128 -2.45 25.81 2.18
C GLU A 128 -1.07 25.83 1.50
N ALA A 129 0.00 25.65 2.27
CA ALA A 129 1.36 25.57 1.73
C ALA A 129 1.53 24.36 0.79
N ASP A 130 0.95 23.21 1.13
CA ASP A 130 0.98 22.02 0.30
C ASP A 130 0.21 22.22 -1.01
N SER A 131 -0.95 22.88 -0.96
CA SER A 131 -1.76 23.20 -2.15
C SER A 131 -0.98 24.13 -3.10
N LEU A 132 -0.39 25.20 -2.57
CA LEU A 132 0.42 26.14 -3.35
C LEU A 132 1.66 25.46 -3.95
N LEU A 133 2.30 24.56 -3.20
CA LEU A 133 3.45 23.79 -3.67
C LEU A 133 3.08 22.91 -4.88
N VAL A 134 1.97 22.20 -4.80
CA VAL A 134 1.49 21.32 -5.89
C VAL A 134 1.11 22.15 -7.11
N GLU A 135 0.39 23.27 -6.93
CA GLU A 135 0.04 24.17 -8.03
C GLU A 135 1.26 24.77 -8.71
N GLN A 136 2.26 25.20 -7.93
CA GLN A 136 3.47 25.77 -8.49
C GLN A 136 4.26 24.72 -9.27
N PHE A 137 4.36 23.51 -8.73
CA PHE A 137 5.04 22.40 -9.37
C PHE A 137 4.38 21.98 -10.70
N GLU A 138 3.04 22.06 -10.77
CA GLU A 138 2.26 21.86 -11.99
C GLU A 138 2.53 22.99 -13.01
N LYS A 139 2.49 24.26 -12.58
CA LYS A 139 2.77 25.43 -13.44
C LYS A 139 4.21 25.41 -14.01
N ASP A 140 5.17 24.91 -13.23
CA ASP A 140 6.56 24.75 -13.66
C ASP A 140 6.77 23.60 -14.66
N GLY A 141 5.73 22.83 -14.97
CA GLY A 141 5.78 21.72 -15.92
C GLY A 141 6.63 20.54 -15.47
N LYS A 142 6.80 20.36 -14.17
CA LYS A 142 7.66 19.32 -13.58
C LYS A 142 6.98 17.97 -13.39
N TRP A 143 5.68 17.90 -13.65
CA TRP A 143 4.93 16.66 -13.73
C TRP A 143 4.98 16.08 -15.13
N LYS A 144 5.43 14.85 -15.30
CA LYS A 144 5.30 14.10 -16.54
C LYS A 144 4.00 13.30 -16.49
N GLU A 145 3.14 13.50 -17.47
CA GLU A 145 1.86 12.81 -17.55
C GLU A 145 2.06 11.33 -17.95
N LEU A 146 1.56 10.40 -17.14
CA LEU A 146 1.53 8.97 -17.42
C LEU A 146 0.20 8.56 -18.05
N VAL A 147 -0.93 9.04 -17.50
CA VAL A 147 -2.27 8.75 -18.01
C VAL A 147 -2.99 10.07 -18.24
N PRO A 148 -3.14 10.50 -19.51
CA PRO A 148 -3.92 11.68 -19.86
C PRO A 148 -5.42 11.42 -19.73
N GLN A 149 -6.20 12.49 -19.60
CA GLN A 149 -7.67 12.45 -19.53
C GLN A 149 -8.29 11.49 -20.54
N SER A 150 -7.79 11.49 -21.78
CA SER A 150 -8.32 10.69 -22.91
C SER A 150 -8.07 9.19 -22.77
N ALA A 151 -7.10 8.78 -21.92
CA ALA A 151 -6.74 7.38 -21.72
C ALA A 151 -7.48 6.74 -20.53
N PHE A 152 -8.26 7.51 -19.78
CA PHE A 152 -9.09 6.96 -18.71
C PHE A 152 -10.34 6.24 -19.25
N PRO A 153 -10.91 5.28 -18.48
CA PRO A 153 -12.21 4.68 -18.81
C PRO A 153 -13.27 5.78 -18.97
N THR A 154 -14.04 5.69 -20.02
CA THR A 154 -15.10 6.66 -20.36
C THR A 154 -16.43 6.36 -19.70
N ALA A 155 -16.62 5.13 -19.21
CA ALA A 155 -17.84 4.66 -18.55
C ALA A 155 -17.54 4.01 -17.21
N ALA A 156 -18.50 4.06 -16.31
CA ALA A 156 -18.48 3.28 -15.08
C ALA A 156 -18.79 1.80 -15.38
N VAL A 157 -18.03 0.91 -14.78
CA VAL A 157 -18.16 -0.55 -14.96
C VAL A 157 -18.71 -1.28 -13.70
N GLY A 158 -18.72 -0.57 -12.56
CA GLY A 158 -19.37 -1.04 -11.34
C GLY A 158 -18.61 -2.09 -10.54
N ASN A 159 -17.55 -2.70 -11.09
CA ASN A 159 -16.77 -3.72 -10.40
C ASN A 159 -15.31 -3.76 -10.84
N ALA A 160 -14.43 -4.33 -9.99
CA ALA A 160 -12.99 -4.39 -10.19
C ALA A 160 -12.55 -5.36 -11.31
N ASP A 161 -13.34 -6.39 -11.63
CA ASP A 161 -12.99 -7.38 -12.66
C ASP A 161 -12.92 -6.77 -14.06
N LEU A 162 -13.57 -5.61 -14.25
CA LEU A 162 -13.59 -4.84 -15.48
C LEU A 162 -12.67 -3.60 -15.43
N ALA A 163 -11.78 -3.54 -14.45
CA ALA A 163 -10.83 -2.43 -14.32
C ALA A 163 -9.89 -2.35 -15.53
N THR A 164 -9.62 -1.14 -15.97
CA THR A 164 -8.64 -0.89 -17.05
C THR A 164 -7.23 -0.95 -16.49
N PRO A 165 -6.38 -1.88 -16.98
CA PRO A 165 -4.99 -2.00 -16.53
C PRO A 165 -4.09 -0.98 -17.25
N TYR A 166 -3.09 -0.51 -16.51
CA TYR A 166 -2.01 0.35 -17.01
C TYR A 166 -0.66 -0.24 -16.65
N SER A 167 0.31 -0.08 -17.56
CA SER A 167 1.67 -0.59 -17.38
C SER A 167 2.67 0.37 -18.01
N PHE A 168 3.69 0.79 -17.25
CA PHE A 168 4.69 1.77 -17.67
C PHE A 168 6.10 1.26 -17.40
N ASP A 169 7.00 1.43 -18.37
CA ASP A 169 8.42 1.20 -18.17
C ASP A 169 9.01 2.28 -17.24
N MET A 170 9.65 1.82 -16.16
CA MET A 170 10.25 2.68 -15.13
C MET A 170 11.76 2.79 -15.27
N LYS A 171 12.35 2.40 -16.39
CA LYS A 171 13.79 2.38 -16.60
C LYS A 171 14.45 3.72 -16.32
N GLU A 172 13.86 4.83 -16.74
CA GLU A 172 14.37 6.18 -16.51
C GLU A 172 14.33 6.63 -15.05
N TYR A 173 13.56 5.94 -14.21
CA TYR A 173 13.38 6.22 -12.78
C TYR A 173 14.13 5.28 -11.86
N MET A 174 14.83 4.28 -12.41
CA MET A 174 15.59 3.33 -11.59
C MET A 174 16.65 4.05 -10.75
N GLY A 175 16.69 3.76 -9.46
CA GLY A 175 17.60 4.38 -8.49
C GLY A 175 17.20 5.80 -8.06
N LYS A 176 16.07 6.31 -8.53
CA LYS A 176 15.55 7.63 -8.16
C LYS A 176 14.39 7.51 -7.18
N ARG A 177 14.24 8.52 -6.33
CA ARG A 177 12.99 8.74 -5.60
C ARG A 177 11.97 9.31 -6.58
N ILE A 178 10.77 8.75 -6.59
CA ILE A 178 9.69 9.23 -7.44
C ILE A 178 8.46 9.61 -6.61
N ALA A 179 7.66 10.52 -7.14
CA ALA A 179 6.32 10.82 -6.67
C ALA A 179 5.32 10.51 -7.78
N ILE A 180 4.19 9.90 -7.44
CA ILE A 180 3.05 9.68 -8.32
C ILE A 180 1.90 10.52 -7.80
N ALA A 181 1.35 11.37 -8.67
CA ALA A 181 0.19 12.20 -8.34
C ALA A 181 -1.03 11.72 -9.15
N ILE A 182 -2.15 11.55 -8.45
CA ILE A 182 -3.42 11.20 -9.04
C ILE A 182 -4.31 12.43 -8.97
N CYS A 183 -4.58 13.05 -10.11
CA CYS A 183 -5.52 14.15 -10.22
C CYS A 183 -6.94 13.60 -10.34
N TYR A 184 -7.83 14.09 -9.49
CA TYR A 184 -9.25 13.83 -9.51
C TYR A 184 -9.97 15.13 -9.13
N ARG A 185 -10.53 15.83 -10.12
CA ARG A 185 -11.26 17.08 -9.91
C ARG A 185 -12.68 16.97 -10.47
N GLY A 186 -13.68 17.37 -9.69
CA GLY A 186 -15.03 17.55 -10.19
C GLY A 186 -15.11 18.77 -11.10
N ILE A 187 -15.68 18.63 -12.28
CA ILE A 187 -15.91 19.72 -13.24
C ILE A 187 -17.40 20.07 -13.40
N ASP A 188 -18.29 19.20 -12.92
CA ASP A 188 -19.73 19.41 -12.91
C ASP A 188 -20.30 19.06 -11.54
N ASN A 189 -20.75 20.06 -10.81
CA ASN A 189 -21.34 19.90 -9.46
C ASN A 189 -22.87 19.75 -9.51
N THR A 190 -23.49 19.69 -10.68
CA THR A 190 -24.94 19.51 -10.82
C THR A 190 -25.39 18.06 -10.77
N VAL A 191 -24.45 17.14 -10.90
CA VAL A 191 -24.67 15.68 -10.86
C VAL A 191 -23.68 15.00 -9.93
N ALA A 192 -24.02 13.78 -9.52
CA ALA A 192 -23.12 12.97 -8.71
C ALA A 192 -21.83 12.64 -9.47
N GLN A 193 -20.69 12.95 -8.86
CA GLN A 193 -19.38 12.64 -9.41
C GLN A 193 -19.09 11.15 -9.29
N SER A 194 -18.49 10.57 -10.34
CA SER A 194 -18.16 9.15 -10.39
C SER A 194 -17.10 8.81 -9.33
N LYS A 195 -17.34 7.77 -8.55
CA LYS A 195 -16.34 7.25 -7.61
C LYS A 195 -15.28 6.47 -8.39
N MET A 196 -14.04 6.94 -8.31
CA MET A 196 -12.87 6.31 -8.92
C MET A 196 -12.21 5.34 -7.93
N TYR A 197 -11.84 4.17 -8.42
CA TYR A 197 -10.99 3.22 -7.73
C TYR A 197 -9.66 3.10 -8.46
N PHE A 198 -8.60 3.18 -7.67
CA PHE A 198 -7.23 3.04 -8.12
C PHE A 198 -6.63 1.85 -7.36
N GLU A 199 -6.36 0.76 -8.06
CA GLU A 199 -6.07 -0.51 -7.44
C GLU A 199 -4.75 -1.13 -7.92
N GLN A 200 -4.20 -1.99 -7.07
CA GLN A 200 -3.06 -2.86 -7.38
C GLN A 200 -1.81 -2.11 -7.84
N MET A 201 -1.58 -0.88 -7.32
CA MET A 201 -0.36 -0.14 -7.65
C MET A 201 0.87 -0.91 -7.18
N ARG A 202 1.74 -1.28 -8.12
CA ARG A 202 2.95 -2.06 -7.86
C ARG A 202 4.07 -1.62 -8.80
N ILE A 203 5.28 -1.53 -8.25
CA ILE A 203 6.50 -1.48 -9.05
C ILE A 203 7.14 -2.86 -8.98
N ASN A 204 7.24 -3.53 -10.12
CA ASN A 204 7.85 -4.84 -10.25
C ASN A 204 9.23 -4.70 -10.87
N ASN A 205 10.25 -5.15 -10.17
CA ASN A 205 11.62 -5.21 -10.67
C ASN A 205 11.96 -6.66 -11.06
N VAL A 206 12.46 -6.85 -12.26
CA VAL A 206 13.08 -8.10 -12.69
C VAL A 206 14.57 -7.93 -12.53
N MET A 207 15.17 -8.81 -11.72
CA MET A 207 16.60 -8.73 -11.43
C MET A 207 17.44 -9.36 -12.55
N THR A 208 18.69 -8.92 -12.69
CA THR A 208 19.66 -9.52 -13.64
C THR A 208 19.97 -10.98 -13.32
N SER A 209 19.79 -11.39 -12.06
CA SER A 209 19.91 -12.79 -11.62
C SER A 209 18.76 -13.70 -12.09
N GLY A 210 17.74 -13.15 -12.76
CA GLY A 210 16.55 -13.88 -13.19
C GLY A 210 15.51 -14.13 -12.10
N GLN A 211 15.60 -13.41 -10.98
CA GLN A 211 14.64 -13.42 -9.87
C GLN A 211 13.62 -12.30 -10.04
#